data_e2d3e815f522f1959b99c49c39a83bf4
#
_entry.id   e2d3e815f522f1959b99c49c39a83bf4
#
_cell.length_a   1.000
_cell.length_b   1.000
_cell.length_c   1.000
_cell.angle_alpha   90.00
_cell.angle_beta   90.00
_cell.angle_gamma   90.00
#
_symmetry.space_group_name_H-M   'P 1'
#
loop_
_entity.id
_entity.type
_entity.pdbx_description
1 polymer ?
#
loop_
_entity_poly.entity_id
_entity_poly.type
_entity_poly.pdbx_seq_one_letter_code
_entity_poly.pdbx_strand_id
1 'polypeptide(L)'
;MKREENKNRLRAKNKLIRVTFPNGKVICYSKATDTLISTLKEIGEDKFPLISLKLCHLPLMSKEIYPAYKDWMKPVCGEWYVNTQSDTTNKYMQLRAINDQLALGLSIEIGTDFNAEKCPDKEKRSRTKDKLLVRFPDGEFVANDSALETFLETIWRLGIEDIMRKHISWGSKELITSAKVMNSQIQVGANRWIIVPNTTRDKAKLLRVIGAMLHVNMEINTI
;
A
#
# COMPACT_ATOMS: atom_id res chain seq x y z
N MET A 1 -18.56 -34.50 19.74
CA MET A 1 -17.71 -34.37 18.54
C MET A 1 -16.87 -33.11 18.69
N LYS A 2 -15.57 -33.28 18.96
CA LYS A 2 -14.58 -32.20 19.11
C LYS A 2 -14.26 -31.66 17.73
N ARG A 3 -14.48 -30.35 17.49
CA ARG A 3 -13.94 -29.65 16.31
C ARG A 3 -12.44 -29.43 16.56
N GLU A 4 -11.64 -30.12 15.75
CA GLU A 4 -10.19 -30.00 15.75
C GLU A 4 -9.74 -28.59 15.36
N GLU A 5 -8.73 -28.17 16.09
CA GLU A 5 -8.01 -26.91 16.00
C GLU A 5 -7.53 -26.61 14.57
N ASN A 6 -7.85 -25.41 14.14
CA ASN A 6 -7.38 -24.84 12.88
C ASN A 6 -5.87 -24.58 13.01
N LYS A 7 -5.05 -25.57 12.60
CA LYS A 7 -3.59 -25.49 12.56
C LYS A 7 -3.19 -24.24 11.77
N ASN A 8 -2.54 -23.30 12.42
CA ASN A 8 -1.84 -22.18 11.82
C ASN A 8 -1.01 -22.67 10.62
N ARG A 9 -1.51 -22.47 9.39
CA ARG A 9 -0.72 -22.68 8.20
C ARG A 9 0.38 -21.63 8.22
N LEU A 10 1.59 -22.06 8.62
CA LEU A 10 2.81 -21.27 8.48
C LEU A 10 2.88 -20.81 7.02
N ARG A 11 2.77 -19.50 6.79
CA ARG A 11 2.95 -18.93 5.46
C ARG A 11 4.33 -19.34 4.97
N ALA A 12 4.40 -20.00 3.82
CA ALA A 12 5.66 -20.33 3.18
C ALA A 12 6.51 -19.06 3.05
N LYS A 13 7.77 -19.12 3.47
CA LYS A 13 8.71 -18.00 3.34
C LYS A 13 8.83 -17.64 1.86
N ASN A 14 8.77 -16.35 1.55
CA ASN A 14 8.93 -15.85 0.19
C ASN A 14 10.35 -16.11 -0.30
N LYS A 15 10.49 -16.59 -1.54
CA LYS A 15 11.79 -16.68 -2.20
C LYS A 15 12.36 -15.28 -2.41
N LEU A 16 13.65 -15.12 -2.12
CA LEU A 16 14.43 -13.90 -2.29
C LEU A 16 15.49 -14.12 -3.37
N ILE A 17 15.97 -13.03 -3.95
CA ILE A 17 17.10 -13.04 -4.89
C ILE A 17 18.26 -12.29 -4.23
N ARG A 18 19.44 -12.90 -4.24
CA ARG A 18 20.70 -12.27 -3.83
C ARG A 18 21.61 -12.14 -5.04
N VAL A 19 22.10 -10.95 -5.29
CA VAL A 19 23.05 -10.65 -6.36
C VAL A 19 24.33 -10.12 -5.74
N THR A 20 25.45 -10.76 -6.03
CA THR A 20 26.78 -10.34 -5.59
C THR A 20 27.58 -9.91 -6.82
N PHE A 21 28.06 -8.68 -6.80
CA PHE A 21 28.90 -8.11 -7.84
C PHE A 21 30.37 -8.51 -7.65
N PRO A 22 31.21 -8.49 -8.71
CA PRO A 22 32.63 -8.81 -8.61
C PRO A 22 33.41 -7.93 -7.62
N ASN A 23 32.96 -6.70 -7.39
CA ASN A 23 33.52 -5.77 -6.42
C ASN A 23 33.11 -6.08 -4.95
N GLY A 24 32.40 -7.18 -4.71
CA GLY A 24 31.91 -7.58 -3.39
C GLY A 24 30.60 -6.92 -2.96
N LYS A 25 30.03 -6.00 -3.74
CA LYS A 25 28.73 -5.38 -3.44
C LYS A 25 27.62 -6.44 -3.51
N VAL A 26 26.78 -6.50 -2.48
CA VAL A 26 25.63 -7.42 -2.41
C VAL A 26 24.34 -6.64 -2.49
N ILE A 27 23.40 -7.08 -3.33
CA ILE A 27 22.04 -6.56 -3.41
C ILE A 27 21.07 -7.69 -3.12
N CYS A 28 20.31 -7.57 -2.01
CA CYS A 28 19.28 -8.52 -1.62
C CYS A 28 18.16 -7.76 -0.87
N TYR A 29 17.04 -7.54 -1.53
CA TYR A 29 15.91 -6.86 -0.91
C TYR A 29 14.74 -7.81 -0.64
N SER A 30 13.88 -7.42 0.29
CA SER A 30 12.68 -8.18 0.67
C SER A 30 11.68 -8.41 -0.48
N LYS A 31 11.81 -7.65 -1.57
CA LYS A 31 11.01 -7.82 -2.79
C LYS A 31 11.94 -8.06 -3.98
N ALA A 32 11.73 -9.16 -4.70
CA ALA A 32 12.50 -9.50 -5.89
C ALA A 32 12.50 -8.41 -6.98
N THR A 33 11.41 -7.64 -7.07
CA THR A 33 11.34 -6.49 -7.99
C THR A 33 12.33 -5.40 -7.62
N ASP A 34 12.52 -5.13 -6.32
CA ASP A 34 13.44 -4.10 -5.85
C ASP A 34 14.89 -4.55 -6.10
N THR A 35 15.18 -5.84 -5.86
CA THR A 35 16.49 -6.44 -6.19
C THR A 35 16.78 -6.32 -7.70
N LEU A 36 15.81 -6.66 -8.56
CA LEU A 36 15.95 -6.52 -10.01
C LEU A 36 16.27 -5.08 -10.42
N ILE A 37 15.47 -4.11 -9.98
CA ILE A 37 15.64 -2.70 -10.34
C ILE A 37 16.99 -2.16 -9.84
N SER A 38 17.36 -2.45 -8.58
CA SER A 38 18.62 -1.97 -8.02
C SER A 38 19.83 -2.63 -8.68
N THR A 39 19.73 -3.89 -9.08
CA THR A 39 20.78 -4.56 -9.86
C THR A 39 20.95 -3.91 -11.23
N LEU A 40 19.85 -3.60 -11.92
CA LEU A 40 19.90 -2.89 -13.20
C LEU A 40 20.53 -1.50 -13.06
N LYS A 41 20.16 -0.74 -12.02
CA LYS A 41 20.78 0.57 -11.72
C LYS A 41 22.30 0.46 -11.55
N GLU A 42 22.75 -0.58 -10.85
CA GLU A 42 24.18 -0.81 -10.63
C GLU A 42 24.92 -1.26 -11.90
N ILE A 43 24.25 -1.98 -12.79
CA ILE A 43 24.80 -2.37 -14.11
C ILE A 43 25.07 -1.13 -14.95
N GLY A 44 24.24 -0.10 -14.87
CA GLY A 44 24.40 1.16 -15.60
C GLY A 44 23.59 1.26 -16.88
N GLU A 45 23.20 2.49 -17.20
CA GLU A 45 22.33 2.83 -18.32
C GLU A 45 22.95 2.52 -19.69
N ASP A 46 24.26 2.67 -19.80
CA ASP A 46 25.07 2.40 -20.99
C ASP A 46 24.94 0.96 -21.53
N LYS A 47 24.62 0.01 -20.65
CA LYS A 47 24.45 -1.40 -20.98
C LYS A 47 23.03 -1.81 -21.34
N PHE A 48 22.02 -0.98 -21.07
CA PHE A 48 20.62 -1.33 -21.33
C PHE A 48 20.27 -1.60 -22.79
N PRO A 49 20.83 -0.86 -23.78
CA PRO A 49 20.57 -1.16 -25.18
C PRO A 49 21.08 -2.54 -25.62
N LEU A 50 22.03 -3.11 -24.88
CA LEU A 50 22.59 -4.44 -25.15
C LEU A 50 21.73 -5.58 -24.61
N ILE A 51 20.74 -5.29 -23.74
CA ILE A 51 19.84 -6.28 -23.16
C ILE A 51 18.74 -6.63 -24.18
N SER A 52 18.86 -7.77 -24.84
CA SER A 52 17.92 -8.23 -25.87
C SER A 52 16.78 -9.11 -25.33
N LEU A 53 16.63 -9.22 -24.01
CA LEU A 53 15.61 -10.05 -23.39
C LEU A 53 14.20 -9.52 -23.66
N LYS A 54 13.27 -10.46 -23.85
CA LYS A 54 11.84 -10.17 -24.03
C LYS A 54 11.01 -10.77 -22.90
N LEU A 55 9.96 -10.07 -22.52
CA LEU A 55 8.90 -10.54 -21.62
C LEU A 55 7.55 -10.29 -22.32
N CYS A 56 6.73 -11.33 -22.45
CA CYS A 56 5.44 -11.24 -23.17
C CYS A 56 5.59 -10.64 -24.58
N HIS A 57 6.60 -11.13 -25.34
CA HIS A 57 6.95 -10.70 -26.71
C HIS A 57 7.46 -9.25 -26.86
N LEU A 58 7.51 -8.48 -25.78
CA LEU A 58 8.03 -7.10 -25.74
C LEU A 58 9.42 -7.07 -25.10
N PRO A 59 10.28 -6.11 -25.46
CA PRO A 59 11.57 -5.93 -24.77
C PRO A 59 11.40 -5.79 -23.26
N LEU A 60 12.28 -6.43 -22.48
CA LEU A 60 12.31 -6.31 -21.01
C LEU A 60 12.61 -4.87 -20.57
N MET A 61 13.54 -4.22 -21.27
CA MET A 61 13.92 -2.82 -21.05
C MET A 61 13.40 -1.95 -22.20
N SER A 62 12.85 -0.79 -21.88
CA SER A 62 12.32 0.16 -22.89
C SER A 62 12.40 1.59 -22.37
N LYS A 63 12.50 2.55 -23.28
CA LYS A 63 12.30 3.98 -22.99
C LYS A 63 10.82 4.38 -23.04
N GLU A 64 9.96 3.53 -23.58
CA GLU A 64 8.53 3.76 -23.66
C GLU A 64 7.78 2.88 -22.66
N ILE A 65 6.69 3.41 -22.10
CA ILE A 65 5.78 2.65 -21.25
C ILE A 65 4.76 1.95 -22.14
N TYR A 66 4.76 0.62 -22.09
CA TYR A 66 3.77 -0.16 -22.82
C TYR A 66 2.37 -0.01 -22.19
N PRO A 67 1.35 0.46 -22.94
CA PRO A 67 0.01 0.72 -22.37
C PRO A 67 -0.60 -0.47 -21.63
N ALA A 68 -0.45 -1.68 -22.19
CA ALA A 68 -0.96 -2.92 -21.60
C ALA A 68 -0.25 -3.33 -20.29
N TYR A 69 0.94 -2.79 -20.03
CA TYR A 69 1.78 -3.12 -18.87
C TYR A 69 2.14 -1.92 -18.01
N LYS A 70 1.41 -0.82 -18.14
CA LYS A 70 1.68 0.46 -17.46
C LYS A 70 1.94 0.29 -15.96
N ASP A 71 1.17 -0.52 -15.27
CA ASP A 71 1.30 -0.73 -13.82
C ASP A 71 2.55 -1.53 -13.44
N TRP A 72 3.10 -2.30 -14.38
CA TRP A 72 4.26 -3.17 -14.20
C TRP A 72 5.57 -2.56 -14.72
N MET A 73 5.48 -1.54 -15.56
CA MET A 73 6.65 -0.79 -16.03
C MET A 73 7.18 0.10 -14.91
N LYS A 74 8.41 -0.14 -14.47
CA LYS A 74 9.03 0.61 -13.37
C LYS A 74 10.25 1.35 -13.87
N PRO A 75 10.43 2.63 -13.47
CA PRO A 75 11.63 3.39 -13.84
C PRO A 75 12.87 2.76 -13.21
N VAL A 76 13.98 2.74 -13.94
CA VAL A 76 15.28 2.26 -13.49
C VAL A 76 16.23 3.43 -13.34
N CYS A 77 16.70 4.01 -14.42
CA CYS A 77 17.48 5.24 -14.45
C CYS A 77 17.27 5.97 -15.78
N GLY A 78 17.46 7.29 -15.79
CA GLY A 78 17.17 8.13 -16.94
C GLY A 78 15.74 7.93 -17.44
N GLU A 79 15.62 7.69 -18.75
CA GLU A 79 14.32 7.44 -19.42
C GLU A 79 13.97 5.94 -19.50
N TRP A 80 14.77 5.06 -18.89
CA TRP A 80 14.58 3.62 -19.02
C TRP A 80 13.61 3.03 -18.00
N TYR A 81 12.77 2.15 -18.48
CA TYR A 81 11.81 1.36 -17.71
C TYR A 81 12.10 -0.13 -17.88
N VAL A 82 11.82 -0.90 -16.83
CA VAL A 82 11.85 -2.37 -16.86
C VAL A 82 10.45 -2.93 -16.65
N ASN A 83 10.07 -3.92 -17.45
CA ASN A 83 8.82 -4.65 -17.25
C ASN A 83 8.99 -5.66 -16.10
N THR A 84 8.26 -5.43 -15.01
CA THR A 84 8.35 -6.24 -13.78
C THR A 84 7.24 -7.27 -13.64
N GLN A 85 6.43 -7.50 -14.68
CA GLN A 85 5.36 -8.48 -14.72
C GLN A 85 5.91 -9.90 -14.78
N SER A 86 6.53 -10.36 -13.72
CA SER A 86 7.03 -11.73 -13.60
C SER A 86 7.11 -12.11 -12.12
N ASP A 87 7.13 -13.40 -11.82
CA ASP A 87 7.36 -13.91 -10.48
C ASP A 87 8.84 -13.82 -10.07
N THR A 88 9.15 -14.23 -8.86
CA THR A 88 10.51 -14.19 -8.33
C THR A 88 11.46 -15.13 -9.09
N THR A 89 10.99 -16.30 -9.51
CA THR A 89 11.82 -17.27 -10.23
C THR A 89 12.15 -16.75 -11.63
N ASN A 90 11.19 -16.17 -12.33
CA ASN A 90 11.41 -15.56 -13.64
C ASN A 90 12.36 -14.35 -13.55
N LYS A 91 12.23 -13.50 -12.51
CA LYS A 91 13.19 -12.40 -12.27
C LYS A 91 14.61 -12.89 -12.04
N TYR A 92 14.75 -13.99 -11.29
CA TYR A 92 16.05 -14.65 -11.12
C TYR A 92 16.63 -15.11 -12.47
N MET A 93 15.81 -15.76 -13.32
CA MET A 93 16.24 -16.19 -14.66
C MET A 93 16.59 -15.01 -15.57
N GLN A 94 15.82 -13.91 -15.50
CA GLN A 94 16.11 -12.68 -16.22
C GLN A 94 17.48 -12.09 -15.83
N LEU A 95 17.76 -12.00 -14.53
CA LEU A 95 19.07 -11.52 -14.04
C LEU A 95 20.22 -12.43 -14.50
N ARG A 96 20.06 -13.74 -14.47
CA ARG A 96 21.05 -14.68 -15.00
C ARG A 96 21.31 -14.46 -16.48
N ALA A 97 20.24 -14.37 -17.26
CA ALA A 97 20.37 -14.16 -18.70
C ALA A 97 21.03 -12.81 -19.03
N ILE A 98 20.75 -11.74 -18.27
CA ILE A 98 21.44 -10.45 -18.39
C ILE A 98 22.93 -10.59 -18.04
N ASN A 99 23.25 -11.30 -16.94
CA ASN A 99 24.63 -11.56 -16.54
C ASN A 99 25.42 -12.28 -17.64
N ASP A 100 24.82 -13.33 -18.20
CA ASP A 100 25.45 -14.14 -19.24
C ASP A 100 25.62 -13.34 -20.55
N GLN A 101 24.59 -12.57 -20.94
CA GLN A 101 24.59 -11.76 -22.16
C GLN A 101 25.64 -10.64 -22.11
N LEU A 102 25.80 -10.00 -20.94
CA LEU A 102 26.70 -8.87 -20.75
C LEU A 102 28.04 -9.24 -20.12
N ALA A 103 28.26 -10.53 -19.84
CA ALA A 103 29.48 -11.07 -19.20
C ALA A 103 29.87 -10.29 -17.91
N LEU A 104 28.89 -10.03 -17.02
CA LEU A 104 29.09 -9.15 -15.86
C LEU A 104 29.81 -9.82 -14.69
N GLY A 105 29.92 -11.13 -14.67
CA GLY A 105 30.54 -11.88 -13.57
C GLY A 105 29.76 -11.83 -12.26
N LEU A 106 28.43 -11.64 -12.32
CA LEU A 106 27.59 -11.60 -11.14
C LEU A 106 27.35 -13.02 -10.58
N SER A 107 27.40 -13.16 -9.26
CA SER A 107 26.87 -14.34 -8.56
C SER A 107 25.42 -14.09 -8.19
N ILE A 108 24.50 -14.90 -8.73
CA ILE A 108 23.05 -14.72 -8.55
C ILE A 108 22.46 -15.97 -7.93
N GLU A 109 21.82 -15.82 -6.80
CA GLU A 109 21.23 -16.91 -6.01
C GLU A 109 19.77 -16.65 -5.72
N ILE A 110 18.98 -17.72 -5.58
CA ILE A 110 17.58 -17.68 -5.15
C ILE A 110 17.41 -18.58 -3.92
N GLY A 111 16.76 -18.08 -2.88
CA GLY A 111 16.56 -18.83 -1.62
C GLY A 111 15.57 -18.15 -0.69
N THR A 112 15.33 -18.75 0.46
CA THR A 112 14.40 -18.24 1.49
C THR A 112 15.11 -17.67 2.72
N ASP A 113 16.40 -17.97 2.91
CA ASP A 113 17.13 -17.72 4.15
C ASP A 113 18.21 -16.63 4.02
N PHE A 114 18.03 -15.72 3.08
CA PHE A 114 18.90 -14.56 2.93
C PHE A 114 18.49 -13.42 3.89
N ASN A 115 19.48 -12.71 4.43
CA ASN A 115 19.26 -11.44 5.11
C ASN A 115 18.91 -10.38 4.07
N ALA A 116 17.62 -10.08 3.94
CA ALA A 116 17.13 -9.11 2.99
C ALA A 116 17.01 -7.72 3.64
N GLU A 117 17.57 -6.72 3.01
CA GLU A 117 17.44 -5.33 3.41
C GLU A 117 16.14 -4.70 2.89
N LYS A 118 15.75 -3.57 3.48
CA LYS A 118 14.71 -2.72 2.90
C LYS A 118 15.35 -1.87 1.82
N CYS A 119 14.72 -1.83 0.62
CA CYS A 119 15.22 -1.00 -0.46
C CYS A 119 15.25 0.49 -0.04
N PRO A 120 16.42 1.16 -0.06
CA PRO A 120 16.54 2.56 0.36
C PRO A 120 15.78 3.52 -0.55
N ASP A 121 15.69 3.23 -1.85
CA ASP A 121 15.00 4.06 -2.86
C ASP A 121 13.47 4.06 -2.73
N LYS A 122 12.93 3.22 -1.87
CA LYS A 122 11.58 3.44 -1.38
C LYS A 122 11.67 4.48 -0.27
N GLU A 123 11.88 5.75 -0.67
CA GLU A 123 11.23 6.78 0.09
C GLU A 123 9.89 6.19 0.51
N LYS A 124 9.68 6.10 1.83
CA LYS A 124 8.33 5.97 2.31
C LYS A 124 7.61 7.07 1.54
N ARG A 125 6.90 6.71 0.45
CA ARG A 125 5.76 7.51 0.07
C ARG A 125 5.04 7.58 1.40
N SER A 126 5.28 8.62 2.16
CA SER A 126 4.35 9.03 3.16
C SER A 126 3.09 9.10 2.31
N ARG A 127 2.25 8.09 2.42
CA ARG A 127 0.86 8.32 2.14
C ARG A 127 0.62 9.50 3.05
N THR A 128 0.67 10.69 2.49
CA THR A 128 0.04 11.83 3.09
C THR A 128 -1.31 11.28 3.41
N LYS A 129 -1.49 10.89 4.69
CA LYS A 129 -2.77 10.34 5.13
C LYS A 129 -3.68 11.50 4.88
N ASP A 130 -4.55 11.37 3.88
CA ASP A 130 -5.51 12.41 3.57
C ASP A 130 -6.07 12.89 4.90
N LYS A 131 -5.83 14.14 5.25
CA LYS A 131 -6.35 14.73 6.49
C LYS A 131 -7.81 15.09 6.25
N LEU A 132 -8.59 15.01 7.28
CA LEU A 132 -9.99 15.41 7.27
C LEU A 132 -10.10 16.81 7.91
N LEU A 133 -10.82 17.71 7.25
CA LEU A 133 -11.16 19.02 7.75
C LEU A 133 -12.67 19.16 7.77
N VAL A 134 -13.24 19.48 8.91
CA VAL A 134 -14.67 19.72 9.08
C VAL A 134 -14.88 21.13 9.61
N ARG A 135 -15.64 21.95 8.89
CA ARG A 135 -16.04 23.30 9.32
C ARG A 135 -17.52 23.31 9.64
N PHE A 136 -17.84 23.83 10.81
CA PHE A 136 -19.20 23.95 11.32
C PHE A 136 -19.84 25.29 10.92
N PRO A 137 -21.19 25.40 10.96
CA PRO A 137 -21.89 26.65 10.60
C PRO A 137 -21.54 27.85 11.45
N ASP A 138 -21.09 27.66 12.69
CA ASP A 138 -20.63 28.69 13.64
C ASP A 138 -19.23 29.25 13.30
N GLY A 139 -18.59 28.69 12.23
CA GLY A 139 -17.26 29.07 11.78
C GLY A 139 -16.12 28.29 12.43
N GLU A 140 -16.39 27.52 13.47
CA GLU A 140 -15.38 26.64 14.07
C GLU A 140 -15.04 25.46 13.17
N PHE A 141 -13.81 24.98 13.27
CA PHE A 141 -13.36 23.82 12.50
C PHE A 141 -12.71 22.77 13.39
N VAL A 142 -12.80 21.51 12.95
CA VAL A 142 -12.12 20.35 13.53
C VAL A 142 -11.14 19.82 12.50
N ALA A 143 -9.85 19.82 12.82
CA ALA A 143 -8.78 19.27 12.00
C ALA A 143 -7.65 18.77 12.90
N ASN A 144 -7.56 17.46 13.01
CA ASN A 144 -6.50 16.77 13.78
C ASN A 144 -5.46 16.17 12.86
N ASP A 145 -4.35 15.71 13.41
CA ASP A 145 -3.29 15.04 12.65
C ASP A 145 -3.74 13.72 12.02
N SER A 146 -4.77 13.12 12.57
CA SER A 146 -5.39 11.88 12.09
C SER A 146 -6.84 12.13 11.65
N ALA A 147 -7.18 11.66 10.44
CA ALA A 147 -8.58 11.66 9.98
C ALA A 147 -9.52 10.86 10.91
N LEU A 148 -8.99 9.93 11.71
CA LEU A 148 -9.75 9.22 12.72
C LEU A 148 -10.12 10.14 13.89
N GLU A 149 -9.17 10.88 14.42
CA GLU A 149 -9.39 11.81 15.53
C GLU A 149 -10.36 12.92 15.12
N THR A 150 -10.16 13.52 13.93
CA THR A 150 -11.10 14.50 13.37
C THR A 150 -12.51 13.93 13.24
N PHE A 151 -12.65 12.69 12.77
CA PHE A 151 -13.93 12.01 12.66
C PHE A 151 -14.60 11.83 14.03
N LEU A 152 -13.88 11.31 15.02
CA LEU A 152 -14.41 11.06 16.37
C LEU A 152 -14.79 12.37 17.07
N GLU A 153 -13.95 13.39 17.00
CA GLU A 153 -14.23 14.71 17.59
C GLU A 153 -15.47 15.34 16.95
N THR A 154 -15.61 15.22 15.63
CA THR A 154 -16.82 15.69 14.94
C THR A 154 -18.08 14.95 15.43
N ILE A 155 -18.01 13.62 15.64
CA ILE A 155 -19.11 12.82 16.17
C ILE A 155 -19.50 13.26 17.59
N TRP A 156 -18.51 13.50 18.46
CA TRP A 156 -18.78 14.00 19.83
C TRP A 156 -19.45 15.37 19.82
N ARG A 157 -18.99 16.27 18.95
CA ARG A 157 -19.56 17.59 18.81
C ARG A 157 -20.99 17.59 18.27
N LEU A 158 -21.31 16.67 17.34
CA LEU A 158 -22.66 16.49 16.81
C LEU A 158 -23.64 15.87 17.80
N GLY A 159 -23.12 15.23 18.86
CA GLY A 159 -23.92 14.56 19.88
C GLY A 159 -24.25 13.10 19.53
N ILE A 160 -23.66 12.17 20.30
CA ILE A 160 -23.81 10.72 20.09
C ILE A 160 -25.27 10.29 20.16
N GLU A 161 -26.04 10.82 21.14
CA GLU A 161 -27.45 10.47 21.35
C GLU A 161 -28.34 11.01 20.22
N ASP A 162 -28.01 12.17 19.65
CA ASP A 162 -28.72 12.74 18.52
C ASP A 162 -28.52 11.92 17.25
N ILE A 163 -27.30 11.44 17.03
CA ILE A 163 -26.97 10.53 15.93
C ILE A 163 -27.72 9.20 16.10
N MET A 164 -27.75 8.64 17.30
CA MET A 164 -28.44 7.39 17.59
C MET A 164 -29.94 7.48 17.30
N ARG A 165 -30.60 8.58 17.71
CA ARG A 165 -32.02 8.81 17.43
C ARG A 165 -32.37 8.82 15.94
N LYS A 166 -31.38 9.05 15.06
CA LYS A 166 -31.58 9.05 13.60
C LYS A 166 -31.44 7.66 12.98
N HIS A 167 -31.09 6.62 13.74
CA HIS A 167 -30.96 5.23 13.27
C HIS A 167 -30.11 5.12 11.98
N ILE A 168 -29.01 5.88 11.91
CA ILE A 168 -28.13 5.90 10.75
C ILE A 168 -27.41 4.54 10.66
N SER A 169 -27.35 3.99 9.47
CA SER A 169 -26.65 2.73 9.20
C SER A 169 -25.44 2.93 8.28
N TRP A 170 -24.43 2.09 8.48
CA TRP A 170 -23.27 1.98 7.63
C TRP A 170 -23.01 0.51 7.25
N GLY A 171 -23.04 0.20 5.96
CA GLY A 171 -22.86 -1.18 5.49
C GLY A 171 -23.90 -2.15 6.05
N SER A 172 -25.15 -1.82 6.01
CA SER A 172 -26.29 -2.62 6.52
C SER A 172 -26.28 -2.87 8.03
N LYS A 173 -25.48 -2.12 8.80
CA LYS A 173 -25.43 -2.19 10.27
C LYS A 173 -25.67 -0.82 10.87
N GLU A 174 -26.29 -0.80 12.04
CA GLU A 174 -26.50 0.43 12.80
C GLU A 174 -25.14 1.07 13.14
N LEU A 175 -25.01 2.37 12.90
CA LEU A 175 -23.74 3.10 13.01
C LEU A 175 -23.21 3.10 14.45
N ILE A 176 -24.12 3.31 15.42
CA ILE A 176 -23.80 3.33 16.84
C ILE A 176 -24.59 2.22 17.53
N THR A 177 -23.92 1.38 18.29
CA THR A 177 -24.51 0.23 19.01
C THR A 177 -24.19 0.29 20.50
N SER A 178 -25.01 -0.36 21.33
CA SER A 178 -24.81 -0.44 22.79
C SER A 178 -23.72 -1.43 23.19
N ALA A 179 -23.34 -2.35 22.29
CA ALA A 179 -22.28 -3.33 22.49
C ALA A 179 -21.37 -3.41 21.27
N LYS A 180 -20.11 -3.83 21.46
CA LYS A 180 -19.17 -4.05 20.37
C LYS A 180 -19.57 -5.29 19.57
N VAL A 181 -19.93 -5.12 18.30
CA VAL A 181 -20.33 -6.20 17.38
C VAL A 181 -19.30 -6.42 16.26
N MET A 182 -18.32 -5.54 16.10
CA MET A 182 -17.28 -5.60 15.05
C MET A 182 -15.94 -5.07 15.54
N ASN A 183 -14.85 -5.57 14.93
CA ASN A 183 -13.50 -5.11 15.24
C ASN A 183 -13.24 -3.65 14.84
N SER A 184 -13.94 -3.14 13.82
CA SER A 184 -13.83 -1.75 13.35
C SER A 184 -14.57 -0.73 14.19
N GLN A 185 -15.22 -1.14 15.28
CA GLN A 185 -15.91 -0.24 16.20
C GLN A 185 -14.98 0.30 17.27
N ILE A 186 -15.14 1.59 17.56
CA ILE A 186 -14.45 2.31 18.63
C ILE A 186 -15.49 2.74 19.68
N GLN A 187 -15.11 2.64 20.92
CA GLN A 187 -15.93 3.12 22.03
C GLN A 187 -15.91 4.65 22.07
N VAL A 188 -17.06 5.28 22.04
CA VAL A 188 -17.22 6.74 22.04
C VAL A 188 -17.96 7.27 23.27
N GLY A 189 -18.41 6.37 24.13
CA GLY A 189 -19.08 6.70 25.39
C GLY A 189 -19.37 5.46 26.22
N ALA A 190 -19.98 5.60 27.40
CA ALA A 190 -20.42 4.47 28.22
C ALA A 190 -21.44 3.63 27.42
N ASN A 191 -21.08 2.38 27.13
CA ASN A 191 -21.90 1.46 26.33
C ASN A 191 -22.31 2.03 24.94
N ARG A 192 -21.41 2.77 24.29
CA ARG A 192 -21.62 3.32 22.93
C ARG A 192 -20.42 3.00 22.05
N TRP A 193 -20.69 2.30 20.96
CA TRP A 193 -19.69 1.83 20.01
C TRP A 193 -20.04 2.31 18.61
N ILE A 194 -19.16 3.08 17.98
CA ILE A 194 -19.36 3.61 16.62
C ILE A 194 -18.56 2.81 15.59
N ILE A 195 -19.17 2.52 14.44
CA ILE A 195 -18.48 1.95 13.28
C ILE A 195 -17.63 3.06 12.63
N VAL A 196 -16.34 2.81 12.50
CA VAL A 196 -15.40 3.74 11.86
C VAL A 196 -15.05 3.24 10.47
N PRO A 197 -15.34 4.00 9.39
CA PRO A 197 -14.92 3.66 8.05
C PRO A 197 -13.40 3.61 7.91
N ASN A 198 -12.88 2.70 7.06
CA ASN A 198 -11.44 2.50 6.92
C ASN A 198 -10.74 3.65 6.20
N THR A 199 -11.38 4.27 5.19
CA THR A 199 -10.76 5.33 4.38
C THR A 199 -11.19 6.72 4.85
N THR A 200 -10.34 7.74 4.63
CA THR A 200 -10.66 9.15 4.92
C THR A 200 -11.85 9.61 4.08
N ARG A 201 -11.92 9.19 2.82
CA ARG A 201 -13.03 9.49 1.92
C ARG A 201 -14.37 8.96 2.44
N ASP A 202 -14.39 7.74 2.98
CA ASP A 202 -15.61 7.16 3.54
C ASP A 202 -16.01 7.83 4.85
N LYS A 203 -15.04 8.24 5.69
CA LYS A 203 -15.29 9.06 6.87
C LYS A 203 -15.96 10.38 6.50
N ALA A 204 -15.41 11.09 5.50
CA ALA A 204 -16.00 12.33 4.99
C ALA A 204 -17.42 12.12 4.44
N LYS A 205 -17.63 11.04 3.68
CA LYS A 205 -18.95 10.68 3.15
C LYS A 205 -19.96 10.42 4.28
N LEU A 206 -19.56 9.67 5.29
CA LEU A 206 -20.43 9.36 6.44
C LEU A 206 -20.77 10.63 7.23
N LEU A 207 -19.81 11.51 7.49
CA LEU A 207 -20.07 12.79 8.18
C LEU A 207 -21.05 13.69 7.40
N ARG A 208 -20.99 13.70 6.06
CA ARG A 208 -21.99 14.43 5.24
C ARG A 208 -23.39 13.87 5.43
N VAL A 209 -23.52 12.54 5.49
CA VAL A 209 -24.81 11.88 5.75
C VAL A 209 -25.32 12.24 7.14
N ILE A 210 -24.46 12.17 8.17
CA ILE A 210 -24.84 12.53 9.55
C ILE A 210 -25.26 13.98 9.62
N GLY A 211 -24.49 14.90 9.05
CA GLY A 211 -24.82 16.33 9.02
C GLY A 211 -26.16 16.60 8.36
N ALA A 212 -26.42 15.97 7.21
CA ALA A 212 -27.74 16.09 6.54
C ALA A 212 -28.89 15.58 7.39
N MET A 213 -28.73 14.43 8.07
CA MET A 213 -29.76 13.84 8.93
C MET A 213 -30.03 14.66 10.20
N LEU A 214 -29.00 15.36 10.71
CA LEU A 214 -29.11 16.25 11.88
C LEU A 214 -29.42 17.69 11.50
N HIS A 215 -29.58 18.02 10.22
CA HIS A 215 -29.76 19.37 9.69
C HIS A 215 -28.62 20.34 10.07
N VAL A 216 -27.39 19.83 10.25
CA VAL A 216 -26.19 20.61 10.50
C VAL A 216 -25.41 20.78 9.20
N ASN A 217 -25.34 22.01 8.69
CA ASN A 217 -24.67 22.30 7.44
C ASN A 217 -23.16 22.41 7.65
N MET A 218 -22.41 21.31 7.46
CA MET A 218 -20.96 21.24 7.62
C MET A 218 -20.26 21.23 6.26
N GLU A 219 -19.14 21.96 6.16
CA GLU A 219 -18.21 21.83 5.04
C GLU A 219 -17.16 20.76 5.40
N ILE A 220 -17.06 19.71 4.58
CA ILE A 220 -16.17 18.58 4.84
C ILE A 220 -15.22 18.40 3.66
N ASN A 221 -13.93 18.62 3.92
CA ASN A 221 -12.85 18.53 2.95
C ASN A 221 -11.83 17.45 3.34
N THR A 222 -11.21 16.85 2.34
CA THR A 222 -10.06 15.94 2.49
C THR A 222 -8.84 16.64 1.87
N ILE A 223 -7.77 16.76 2.64
CA ILE A 223 -6.53 17.46 2.28
C ILE A 223 -5.40 16.43 2.15
#